data_d6385dd695d722c47436687773a6b4ae
#
_entry.id   d6385dd695d722c47436687773a6b4ae
#
_cell.length_a   1.000
_cell.length_b   1.000
_cell.length_c   1.000
_cell.angle_alpha   90.00
_cell.angle_beta   90.00
_cell.angle_gamma   90.00
#
_symmetry.space_group_name_H-M   'P 1'
#
loop_
_entity.id
_entity.type
_entity.pdbx_description
1 polymer ?
#
loop_
_entity_poly.entity_id
_entity_poly.type
_entity_poly.pdbx_seq_one_letter_code
_entity_poly.pdbx_strand_id
1 'polypeptide(L)'
;MRMFRKLLALACTATLISPEAAAAPFNSATLRRIIDGHEVFIDRRQASVNETADRGQELSTGNSRAEVLFDRRALGYLGNNTLIRLGEDCFRLDRGQVLVNGPQNTCIGSKVLGIRGTTYVLSLRDDETYELAVLSGAATV
;
A
#
# COMPACT_ATOMS: atom_id res chain seq x y z
N MET A 1 -4.23 75.56 -2.87
CA MET A 1 -3.46 74.50 -3.44
C MET A 1 -3.93 73.20 -2.87
N ARG A 2 -4.54 72.39 -3.64
CA ARG A 2 -5.02 71.07 -3.20
C ARG A 2 -4.06 70.01 -3.73
N MET A 3 -3.33 69.38 -2.84
CA MET A 3 -2.55 68.19 -3.20
C MET A 3 -3.45 67.01 -3.29
N PHE A 4 -3.61 66.47 -4.48
CA PHE A 4 -4.21 65.16 -4.68
C PHE A 4 -3.14 64.09 -4.39
N ARG A 5 -3.22 63.48 -3.23
CA ARG A 5 -2.50 62.24 -3.00
C ARG A 5 -3.20 61.12 -3.73
N LYS A 6 -2.68 60.74 -4.85
CA LYS A 6 -3.06 59.46 -5.44
C LYS A 6 -2.51 58.36 -4.57
N LEU A 7 -3.37 57.75 -3.79
CA LEU A 7 -3.08 56.49 -3.16
C LEU A 7 -3.04 55.44 -4.27
N LEU A 8 -1.83 55.04 -4.61
CA LEU A 8 -1.65 53.83 -5.41
C LEU A 8 -1.92 52.66 -4.48
N ALA A 9 -3.11 52.08 -4.60
CA ALA A 9 -3.39 50.80 -3.98
C ALA A 9 -2.60 49.76 -4.75
N LEU A 10 -1.48 49.32 -4.20
CA LEU A 10 -0.75 48.18 -4.71
C LEU A 10 -1.58 46.94 -4.33
N ALA A 11 -2.36 46.47 -5.27
CA ALA A 11 -3.02 45.17 -5.11
C ALA A 11 -1.94 44.10 -5.23
N CYS A 12 -1.44 43.65 -4.08
CA CYS A 12 -0.70 42.41 -4.02
C CYS A 12 -1.68 41.25 -4.36
N THR A 13 -1.72 40.87 -5.59
CA THR A 13 -2.30 39.58 -5.95
C THR A 13 -1.32 38.52 -5.47
N ALA A 14 -1.53 38.04 -4.27
CA ALA A 14 -0.88 36.83 -3.81
C ALA A 14 -1.44 35.68 -4.67
N THR A 15 -0.70 35.28 -5.70
CA THR A 15 -0.93 34.01 -6.34
C THR A 15 -0.62 32.95 -5.32
N LEU A 16 -1.64 32.42 -4.68
CA LEU A 16 -1.55 31.20 -3.91
C LEU A 16 -1.25 30.09 -4.91
N ILE A 17 0.05 29.83 -5.10
CA ILE A 17 0.48 28.56 -5.69
C ILE A 17 0.23 27.55 -4.58
N SER A 18 -0.92 26.87 -4.66
CA SER A 18 -1.10 25.63 -3.91
C SER A 18 -0.04 24.68 -4.45
N PRO A 19 0.94 24.22 -3.65
CA PRO A 19 1.72 23.09 -4.08
C PRO A 19 0.69 22.00 -4.28
N GLU A 20 0.59 21.47 -5.51
CA GLU A 20 -0.04 20.18 -5.67
C GLU A 20 0.71 19.25 -4.73
N ALA A 21 0.09 18.95 -3.61
CA ALA A 21 0.57 17.90 -2.76
C ALA A 21 0.56 16.68 -3.65
N ALA A 22 1.74 16.28 -4.14
CA ALA A 22 1.92 14.98 -4.72
C ALA A 22 1.23 14.04 -3.75
N ALA A 23 0.13 13.39 -4.20
CA ALA A 23 -0.61 12.48 -3.36
C ALA A 23 0.42 11.56 -2.72
N ALA A 24 0.62 11.68 -1.42
CA ALA A 24 1.53 10.81 -0.69
C ALA A 24 1.17 9.39 -1.10
N PRO A 25 2.14 8.54 -1.48
CA PRO A 25 1.84 7.17 -1.85
C PRO A 25 1.02 6.55 -0.73
N PHE A 26 -0.22 6.28 -1.05
CA PHE A 26 -1.19 5.78 -0.09
C PHE A 26 -1.09 4.27 -0.11
N ASN A 27 -0.61 3.68 0.95
CA ASN A 27 -0.49 2.24 1.06
C ASN A 27 -1.56 1.70 2.00
N SER A 28 -2.60 1.15 1.42
CA SER A 28 -3.70 0.54 2.13
C SER A 28 -4.06 -0.81 1.52
N ALA A 29 -4.69 -1.65 2.31
CA ALA A 29 -5.22 -2.93 1.85
C ALA A 29 -6.66 -3.10 2.36
N THR A 30 -7.60 -3.13 1.44
CA THR A 30 -9.01 -3.34 1.76
C THR A 30 -9.36 -4.81 1.58
N LEU A 31 -9.90 -5.41 2.63
CA LEU A 31 -10.32 -6.81 2.61
C LEU A 31 -11.54 -6.98 1.70
N ARG A 32 -11.37 -7.76 0.65
CA ARG A 32 -12.41 -8.00 -0.37
C ARG A 32 -13.16 -9.30 -0.13
N ARG A 33 -12.45 -10.34 0.25
CA ARG A 33 -13.01 -11.66 0.44
C ARG A 33 -12.20 -12.47 1.45
N ILE A 34 -12.89 -13.27 2.23
CA ILE A 34 -12.29 -14.25 3.13
C ILE A 34 -12.63 -15.63 2.59
N ILE A 35 -11.64 -16.49 2.50
CA ILE A 35 -11.75 -17.85 1.97
C ILE A 35 -11.36 -18.83 3.07
N ASP A 36 -12.14 -19.88 3.24
CA ASP A 36 -11.91 -20.95 4.23
C ASP A 36 -12.00 -20.44 5.69
N GLY A 37 -13.09 -19.78 6.04
CA GLY A 37 -13.39 -19.41 7.42
C GLY A 37 -13.41 -17.90 7.67
N HIS A 38 -12.95 -17.48 8.85
CA HIS A 38 -13.06 -16.11 9.32
C HIS A 38 -11.75 -15.58 9.94
N GLU A 39 -10.65 -16.30 9.77
CA GLU A 39 -9.40 -15.99 10.44
C GLU A 39 -8.57 -14.99 9.64
N VAL A 40 -9.09 -13.77 9.52
CA VAL A 40 -8.39 -12.61 8.99
C VAL A 40 -8.42 -11.50 10.03
N PHE A 41 -7.27 -10.86 10.24
CA PHE A 41 -7.07 -9.90 11.33
C PHE A 41 -6.39 -8.63 10.84
N ILE A 42 -6.84 -7.49 11.35
CA ILE A 42 -6.15 -6.20 11.24
C ILE A 42 -5.70 -5.81 12.64
N ASP A 43 -4.40 -5.62 12.83
CA ASP A 43 -3.80 -5.34 14.15
C ASP A 43 -4.30 -6.34 15.21
N ARG A 44 -4.30 -7.62 14.88
CA ARG A 44 -4.72 -8.75 15.74
C ARG A 44 -6.21 -8.76 16.11
N ARG A 45 -6.99 -7.85 15.58
CA ARG A 45 -8.44 -7.83 15.73
C ARG A 45 -9.08 -8.48 14.52
N GLN A 46 -10.04 -9.36 14.74
CA GLN A 46 -10.76 -10.00 13.63
C GLN A 46 -11.38 -8.95 12.71
N ALA A 47 -11.11 -9.08 11.43
CA ALA A 47 -11.56 -8.17 10.40
C ALA A 47 -12.74 -8.75 9.61
N SER A 48 -13.57 -7.86 9.11
CA SER A 48 -14.67 -8.18 8.22
C SER A 48 -14.40 -7.68 6.80
N VAL A 49 -15.08 -8.26 5.83
CA VAL A 49 -15.04 -7.78 4.44
C VAL A 49 -15.37 -6.29 4.38
N ASN A 50 -14.66 -5.56 3.56
CA ASN A 50 -14.66 -4.11 3.36
C ASN A 50 -13.89 -3.30 4.42
N GLU A 51 -13.36 -3.92 5.47
CA GLU A 51 -12.41 -3.23 6.35
C GLU A 51 -11.08 -2.98 5.64
N THR A 52 -10.46 -1.85 5.95
CA THR A 52 -9.19 -1.43 5.36
C THR A 52 -8.12 -1.38 6.41
N ALA A 53 -6.99 -2.02 6.13
CA ALA A 53 -5.75 -1.83 6.87
C ALA A 53 -4.99 -0.67 6.25
N ASP A 54 -4.62 0.29 7.09
CA ASP A 54 -3.90 1.49 6.67
C ASP A 54 -2.41 1.36 6.93
N ARG A 55 -1.65 2.34 6.47
CA ARG A 55 -0.23 2.45 6.71
C ARG A 55 0.11 2.27 8.20
N GLY A 56 1.09 1.44 8.49
CA GLY A 56 1.52 1.10 9.84
C GLY A 56 0.76 -0.05 10.49
N GLN A 57 -0.33 -0.50 9.89
CA GLN A 57 -1.11 -1.62 10.40
C GLN A 57 -0.65 -2.96 9.83
N GLU A 58 -0.95 -4.01 10.57
CA GLU A 58 -0.73 -5.39 10.15
C GLU A 58 -2.03 -5.98 9.60
N LEU A 59 -1.91 -6.76 8.55
CA LEU A 59 -2.97 -7.60 8.03
C LEU A 59 -2.49 -9.03 8.03
N SER A 60 -3.21 -9.92 8.68
CA SER A 60 -2.78 -11.31 8.85
C SER A 60 -3.92 -12.29 8.63
N THR A 61 -3.52 -13.50 8.27
CA THR A 61 -4.41 -14.65 8.15
C THR A 61 -3.96 -15.77 9.08
N GLY A 62 -4.92 -16.51 9.62
CA GLY A 62 -4.67 -17.79 10.27
C GLY A 62 -4.86 -18.93 9.28
N ASN A 63 -5.80 -19.83 9.54
CA ASN A 63 -6.12 -20.95 8.61
C ASN A 63 -6.92 -20.50 7.39
N SER A 64 -7.39 -19.26 7.37
CA SER A 64 -8.09 -18.68 6.23
C SER A 64 -7.13 -18.04 5.24
N ARG A 65 -7.63 -17.77 4.04
CA ARG A 65 -6.98 -17.00 3.00
C ARG A 65 -7.76 -15.70 2.77
N ALA A 66 -7.12 -14.69 2.23
CA ALA A 66 -7.77 -13.41 2.00
C ALA A 66 -7.46 -12.85 0.62
N GLU A 67 -8.46 -12.23 0.02
CA GLU A 67 -8.30 -11.37 -1.14
C GLU A 67 -8.40 -9.92 -0.69
N VAL A 68 -7.42 -9.12 -1.06
CA VAL A 68 -7.35 -7.70 -0.69
C VAL A 68 -7.14 -6.84 -1.92
N LEU A 69 -7.52 -5.58 -1.81
CA LEU A 69 -7.26 -4.57 -2.82
C LEU A 69 -6.26 -3.57 -2.25
N PHE A 70 -5.06 -3.53 -2.80
CA PHE A 70 -4.03 -2.56 -2.46
C PHE A 70 -4.27 -1.24 -3.18
N ASP A 71 -4.39 -0.16 -2.42
CA ASP A 71 -4.52 1.21 -2.95
C ASP A 71 -5.56 1.36 -4.08
N ARG A 72 -6.56 0.51 -4.10
CA ARG A 72 -7.59 0.43 -5.16
C ARG A 72 -7.04 0.14 -6.55
N ARG A 73 -5.81 -0.41 -6.66
CA ARG A 73 -5.15 -0.63 -7.94
C ARG A 73 -4.69 -2.06 -8.17
N ALA A 74 -4.25 -2.73 -7.13
CA ALA A 74 -3.68 -4.07 -7.23
C ALA A 74 -4.44 -5.06 -6.36
N LEU A 75 -4.70 -6.26 -6.90
CA LEU A 75 -5.27 -7.35 -6.14
C LEU A 75 -4.17 -8.13 -5.44
N GLY A 76 -4.37 -8.42 -4.17
CA GLY A 76 -3.51 -9.27 -3.38
C GLY A 76 -4.25 -10.50 -2.90
N TYR A 77 -3.55 -11.63 -2.90
CA TYR A 77 -4.08 -12.89 -2.39
C TYR A 77 -3.13 -13.40 -1.31
N LEU A 78 -3.56 -13.27 -0.06
CA LEU A 78 -2.80 -13.76 1.08
C LEU A 78 -3.10 -15.24 1.29
N GLY A 79 -2.06 -16.05 1.35
CA GLY A 79 -2.19 -17.44 1.75
C GLY A 79 -2.58 -17.57 3.22
N ASN A 80 -2.74 -18.80 3.69
CA ASN A 80 -2.90 -19.04 5.13
C ASN A 80 -1.60 -18.71 5.89
N ASN A 81 -1.72 -18.45 7.18
CA ASN A 81 -0.58 -18.12 8.06
C ASN A 81 0.34 -17.04 7.47
N THR A 82 -0.25 -16.00 6.91
CA THR A 82 0.43 -14.89 6.27
C THR A 82 0.29 -13.63 7.10
N LEU A 83 1.35 -12.85 7.19
CA LEU A 83 1.34 -11.56 7.86
C LEU A 83 2.05 -10.54 6.98
N ILE A 84 1.33 -9.48 6.63
CA ILE A 84 1.89 -8.33 5.96
C ILE A 84 1.76 -7.09 6.83
N ARG A 85 2.73 -6.19 6.71
CA ARG A 85 2.72 -4.89 7.34
C ARG A 85 2.72 -3.81 6.27
N LEU A 86 1.79 -2.88 6.37
CA LEU A 86 1.68 -1.80 5.41
C LEU A 86 2.65 -0.69 5.76
N GLY A 87 3.55 -0.37 4.84
CA GLY A 87 4.51 0.71 4.97
C GLY A 87 4.07 1.96 4.21
N GLU A 88 4.99 2.90 3.98
CA GLU A 88 4.70 4.13 3.24
C GLU A 88 4.60 3.90 1.72
N ASP A 89 5.56 3.19 1.16
CA ASP A 89 5.68 2.97 -0.29
C ASP A 89 5.54 1.51 -0.70
N CYS A 90 5.47 0.62 0.26
CA CYS A 90 5.48 -0.82 0.03
C CYS A 90 4.87 -1.56 1.21
N PHE A 91 4.46 -2.79 1.00
CA PHE A 91 4.15 -3.69 2.10
C PHE A 91 5.35 -4.59 2.40
N ARG A 92 5.49 -4.99 3.67
CA ARG A 92 6.47 -5.98 4.11
C ARG A 92 5.76 -7.30 4.37
N LEU A 93 6.32 -8.39 3.85
CA LEU A 93 5.88 -9.73 4.17
C LEU A 93 6.72 -10.23 5.37
N ASP A 94 6.08 -10.43 6.51
CA ASP A 94 6.74 -10.92 7.73
C ASP A 94 6.53 -12.41 7.95
N ARG A 95 5.57 -13.01 7.27
CA ARG A 95 5.29 -14.45 7.29
C ARG A 95 4.40 -14.84 6.11
N GLY A 96 4.63 -16.01 5.56
CA GLY A 96 3.75 -16.65 4.59
C GLY A 96 3.99 -16.24 3.14
N GLN A 97 2.92 -16.03 2.42
CA GLN A 97 2.96 -15.87 0.97
C GLN A 97 1.87 -14.92 0.49
N VAL A 98 2.22 -14.06 -0.46
CA VAL A 98 1.30 -13.13 -1.12
C VAL A 98 1.47 -13.24 -2.63
N LEU A 99 0.36 -13.43 -3.35
CA LEU A 99 0.30 -13.23 -4.79
C LEU A 99 -0.25 -11.84 -5.04
N VAL A 100 0.42 -11.05 -5.86
CA VAL A 100 0.00 -9.70 -6.20
C VAL A 100 -0.24 -9.61 -7.70
N ASN A 101 -1.39 -9.07 -8.06
CA ASN A 101 -1.75 -8.76 -9.43
C ASN A 101 -2.01 -7.26 -9.54
N GLY A 102 -1.11 -6.56 -10.19
CA GLY A 102 -1.18 -5.12 -10.36
C GLY A 102 0.04 -4.38 -9.80
N PRO A 103 0.04 -3.03 -9.87
CA PRO A 103 1.19 -2.23 -9.48
C PRO A 103 1.26 -2.04 -7.96
N GLN A 104 1.91 -2.95 -7.27
CA GLN A 104 2.15 -2.84 -5.83
C GLN A 104 3.59 -3.19 -5.50
N ASN A 105 4.26 -2.30 -4.78
CA ASN A 105 5.63 -2.50 -4.33
C ASN A 105 5.68 -3.34 -3.05
N THR A 106 6.73 -4.12 -2.91
CA THR A 106 7.06 -4.83 -1.67
C THR A 106 8.38 -4.33 -1.09
N CYS A 107 8.49 -4.38 0.24
CA CYS A 107 9.72 -4.04 0.94
C CYS A 107 10.45 -5.33 1.33
N ILE A 108 11.73 -5.41 1.00
CA ILE A 108 12.62 -6.48 1.44
C ILE A 108 13.77 -5.85 2.21
N GLY A 109 13.78 -5.98 3.54
CA GLY A 109 14.73 -5.28 4.38
C GLY A 109 14.60 -3.77 4.25
N SER A 110 15.68 -3.07 3.93
CA SER A 110 15.71 -1.63 3.70
C SER A 110 15.43 -1.24 2.24
N LYS A 111 15.18 -2.21 1.37
CA LYS A 111 14.98 -1.99 -0.07
C LYS A 111 13.52 -2.05 -0.43
N VAL A 112 13.12 -1.16 -1.33
CA VAL A 112 11.81 -1.21 -1.99
C VAL A 112 12.00 -1.93 -3.33
N LEU A 113 11.27 -3.01 -3.51
CA LEU A 113 11.23 -3.76 -4.75
C LEU A 113 10.07 -3.24 -5.59
N GLY A 114 10.38 -2.51 -6.65
CA GLY A 114 9.41 -2.08 -7.65
C GLY A 114 9.16 -3.20 -8.64
N ILE A 115 7.92 -3.60 -8.79
CA ILE A 115 7.53 -4.67 -9.70
C ILE A 115 6.68 -4.07 -10.79
N ARG A 116 7.24 -4.03 -11.98
CA ARG A 116 6.53 -3.67 -13.19
C ARG A 116 5.89 -4.92 -13.78
N GLY A 117 4.62 -4.81 -14.06
CA GLY A 117 3.89 -5.90 -14.62
C GLY A 117 2.77 -6.27 -13.71
N THR A 118 2.23 -7.43 -13.94
CA THR A 118 0.89 -7.67 -13.51
C THR A 118 0.77 -8.73 -12.44
N THR A 119 1.71 -9.67 -12.36
CA THR A 119 1.54 -10.77 -11.41
C THR A 119 2.88 -11.26 -10.87
N TYR A 120 3.00 -11.31 -9.58
CA TYR A 120 4.13 -11.92 -8.88
C TYR A 120 3.70 -12.59 -7.59
N VAL A 121 4.49 -13.53 -7.12
CA VAL A 121 4.34 -14.20 -5.84
C VAL A 121 5.56 -13.90 -5.00
N LEU A 122 5.35 -13.42 -3.79
CA LEU A 122 6.39 -13.24 -2.78
C LEU A 122 6.13 -14.23 -1.66
N SER A 123 7.15 -15.00 -1.32
CA SER A 123 7.12 -15.96 -0.22
C SER A 123 8.25 -15.69 0.76
N LEU A 124 7.98 -15.84 2.04
CA LEU A 124 8.99 -15.85 3.07
C LEU A 124 9.12 -17.28 3.60
N ARG A 125 10.31 -17.85 3.45
CA ARG A 125 10.62 -19.21 3.91
C ARG A 125 10.96 -19.23 5.40
N ASP A 126 10.91 -20.41 5.99
CA ASP A 126 11.22 -20.62 7.42
C ASP A 126 12.65 -20.24 7.80
N ASP A 127 13.57 -20.24 6.84
CA ASP A 127 14.96 -19.77 7.01
C ASP A 127 15.15 -18.26 6.85
N GLU A 128 14.04 -17.50 6.84
CA GLU A 128 14.00 -16.05 6.66
C GLU A 128 14.48 -15.56 5.27
N THR A 129 14.54 -16.43 4.30
CA THR A 129 14.85 -16.04 2.91
C THR A 129 13.56 -15.74 2.13
N TYR A 130 13.63 -14.67 1.33
CA TYR A 130 12.54 -14.32 0.42
C TYR A 130 12.72 -15.00 -0.92
N GLU A 131 11.61 -15.46 -1.47
CA GLU A 131 11.53 -15.98 -2.81
C GLU A 131 10.53 -15.15 -3.61
N LEU A 132 10.97 -14.63 -4.74
CA LEU A 132 10.13 -13.86 -5.66
C LEU A 132 9.98 -14.61 -6.97
N ALA A 133 8.74 -14.89 -7.35
CA ALA A 133 8.39 -15.44 -8.65
C ALA A 133 7.60 -14.42 -9.44
N VAL A 134 8.13 -13.93 -10.54
CA VAL A 134 7.43 -13.04 -11.46
C VAL A 134 6.75 -13.89 -12.52
N LEU A 135 5.42 -13.90 -12.52
CA LEU A 135 4.62 -14.70 -13.45
C LEU A 135 4.35 -13.96 -14.75
N SER A 136 4.25 -12.64 -14.69
CA SER A 136 4.19 -11.77 -15.87
C SER A 136 4.73 -10.39 -15.53
N GLY A 137 5.49 -9.78 -16.43
CA GLY A 137 6.11 -8.47 -16.24
C GLY A 137 7.59 -8.56 -15.86
N ALA A 138 8.12 -7.55 -15.20
CA ALA A 138 9.49 -7.46 -14.77
C ALA A 138 9.63 -6.86 -13.37
N ALA A 139 10.65 -7.30 -12.63
CA ALA A 139 10.99 -6.76 -11.33
C ALA A 139 12.28 -5.92 -11.42
N THR A 140 12.31 -4.82 -10.68
CA THR A 140 13.49 -3.97 -10.52
C THR A 140 13.75 -3.72 -9.03
N VAL A 141 15.02 -3.72 -8.69
CA VAL A 141 15.48 -3.48 -7.31
C VAL A 141 16.09 -2.09 -7.21
#